data_b05a24eaa826a2354a4b6aec3b2364f7
#
_entry.id   b05a24eaa826a2354a4b6aec3b2364f7
#
_cell.length_a   1.000
_cell.length_b   1.000
_cell.length_c   1.000
_cell.angle_alpha   90.00
_cell.angle_beta   90.00
_cell.angle_gamma   90.00
#
_symmetry.space_group_name_H-M   'P 1'
#
loop_
_entity.id
_entity.type
_entity.pdbx_description
1 polymer ?
#
loop_
_entity_poly.entity_id
_entity_poly.type
_entity_poly.pdbx_seq_one_letter_code
_entity_poly.pdbx_strand_id
1 'polypeptide(L)'
;MKTRTTSPAIALTTLTRTTLAVLLIAAMGAAAACGDDSPSSPNSPTTLPRAEYSQTDLLVGTGSEATNGRRLSVHYTLWMYDPAGSNGKGQQIQTSVGGTPFSFVLGTGAVIAGWDRGVPGMLIGGRRRLVLPPELAYGAAGNPPIPGNASLVFEIELLGVQ
;
A
#
# COMPACT_ATOMS: atom_id res chain seq x y z
N MET A 1 8.98 -46.07 35.68
CA MET A 1 10.34 -45.71 35.32
C MET A 1 10.30 -44.27 34.82
N LYS A 2 10.42 -43.31 35.66
CA LYS A 2 11.50 -42.52 36.28
C LYS A 2 12.73 -42.43 35.38
N THR A 3 12.92 -41.24 34.76
CA THR A 3 14.17 -40.49 34.87
C THR A 3 13.91 -39.04 34.46
N ARG A 4 14.09 -38.21 35.37
CA ARG A 4 14.50 -36.82 35.49
C ARG A 4 15.91 -36.66 34.91
N THR A 5 16.24 -35.45 34.43
CA THR A 5 17.53 -34.79 34.63
C THR A 5 17.53 -33.54 33.76
N THR A 6 17.52 -32.41 34.24
CA THR A 6 18.42 -31.49 34.97
C THR A 6 18.87 -30.35 34.04
N SER A 7 18.46 -29.15 34.41
CA SER A 7 19.04 -27.85 34.03
C SER A 7 20.49 -27.71 34.54
N PRO A 8 21.31 -26.89 33.93
CA PRO A 8 22.03 -25.94 34.77
C PRO A 8 21.93 -24.49 34.28
N ALA A 9 21.64 -23.65 35.26
CA ALA A 9 21.95 -22.22 35.30
C ALA A 9 23.45 -22.02 35.56
N ILE A 10 23.85 -20.73 35.53
CA ILE A 10 25.10 -20.10 36.05
C ILE A 10 26.11 -19.80 34.92
N ALA A 11 26.41 -18.52 34.61
CA ALA A 11 27.29 -17.73 35.46
C ALA A 11 27.22 -16.23 35.13
N LEU A 12 26.94 -15.52 36.18
CA LEU A 12 27.19 -14.09 36.40
C LEU A 12 28.72 -13.88 36.52
N THR A 13 29.30 -12.96 35.75
CA THR A 13 30.67 -12.48 36.05
C THR A 13 30.66 -10.95 36.06
N THR A 14 30.67 -10.45 37.28
CA THR A 14 31.02 -9.10 37.70
C THR A 14 32.55 -8.94 37.79
N LEU A 15 32.98 -7.69 37.77
CA LEU A 15 34.27 -7.09 38.20
C LEU A 15 35.12 -6.59 36.99
N THR A 16 35.68 -5.40 36.92
CA THR A 16 36.17 -4.54 38.04
C THR A 16 36.46 -3.13 37.49
N ARG A 17 36.25 -2.17 38.33
CA ARG A 17 36.74 -0.78 38.37
C ARG A 17 38.18 -0.63 37.91
N THR A 18 38.48 0.45 37.18
CA THR A 18 39.68 1.26 37.47
C THR A 18 39.44 2.71 37.09
N THR A 19 39.41 3.52 38.11
CA THR A 19 39.54 4.98 38.11
C THR A 19 40.95 5.38 37.71
N LEU A 20 41.13 6.35 36.82
CA LEU A 20 42.26 7.28 36.93
C LEU A 20 41.86 8.64 36.37
N ALA A 21 41.82 9.61 37.27
CA ALA A 21 41.69 11.02 36.98
C ALA A 21 43.05 11.58 36.60
N VAL A 22 43.13 12.39 35.57
CA VAL A 22 44.16 13.44 35.44
C VAL A 22 43.52 14.69 34.80
N LEU A 23 43.83 15.76 35.42
CA LEU A 23 43.40 17.14 35.41
C LEU A 23 43.96 17.95 34.23
N LEU A 24 43.25 19.01 33.88
CA LEU A 24 43.64 20.30 33.28
C LEU A 24 44.18 20.34 31.84
N ILE A 25 43.54 21.12 31.01
CA ILE A 25 43.91 22.48 30.65
C ILE A 25 42.77 23.19 29.93
N ALA A 26 42.46 24.41 30.38
CA ALA A 26 41.56 25.37 29.77
C ALA A 26 42.11 25.92 28.46
N ALA A 27 41.28 25.97 27.43
CA ALA A 27 41.42 26.89 26.32
C ALA A 27 40.02 27.43 25.94
N MET A 28 39.82 28.69 26.23
CA MET A 28 38.70 29.50 25.75
C MET A 28 38.71 29.52 24.24
N GLY A 29 37.64 29.02 23.61
CA GLY A 29 37.34 29.24 22.22
C GLY A 29 35.83 29.46 22.14
N ALA A 30 35.41 30.73 22.15
CA ALA A 30 34.04 31.13 21.85
C ALA A 30 33.82 30.88 20.35
N ALA A 31 33.24 29.74 20.00
CA ALA A 31 32.58 29.53 18.74
C ALA A 31 31.10 29.62 18.98
N ALA A 32 30.48 30.72 18.51
CA ALA A 32 29.05 30.87 18.41
C ALA A 32 28.52 29.78 17.46
N ALA A 33 28.04 28.69 18.02
CA ALA A 33 27.20 27.75 17.31
C ALA A 33 25.85 28.44 17.13
N CYS A 34 25.62 29.03 15.96
CA CYS A 34 24.28 29.28 15.48
C CYS A 34 23.59 27.91 15.44
N GLY A 35 22.80 27.62 16.44
CA GLY A 35 21.82 26.57 16.38
C GLY A 35 20.84 26.93 15.26
N ASP A 36 20.91 26.20 14.19
CA ASP A 36 19.91 26.23 13.13
C ASP A 36 18.71 25.41 13.64
N ASP A 37 18.02 26.02 14.62
CA ASP A 37 16.65 25.62 14.96
C ASP A 37 15.74 26.13 13.86
N SER A 38 15.85 25.48 12.70
CA SER A 38 14.80 25.61 11.69
C SER A 38 13.52 25.06 12.31
N PRO A 39 12.50 25.89 12.55
CA PRO A 39 11.20 25.40 13.00
C PRO A 39 10.72 24.45 11.91
N SER A 40 10.52 23.18 12.28
CA SER A 40 9.79 22.20 11.45
C SER A 40 8.49 22.87 11.02
N SER A 41 8.47 23.33 9.76
CA SER A 41 7.28 23.95 9.19
C SER A 41 6.18 22.89 9.19
N PRO A 42 5.03 23.12 9.86
CA PRO A 42 3.93 22.15 9.90
C PRO A 42 3.19 22.03 8.56
N ASN A 43 3.77 22.58 7.49
CA ASN A 43 3.16 22.68 6.16
C ASN A 43 3.96 21.93 5.09
N SER A 44 4.59 20.78 5.41
CA SER A 44 4.97 19.85 4.37
C SER A 44 3.67 19.33 3.75
N PRO A 45 3.44 19.50 2.43
CA PRO A 45 2.30 18.88 1.78
C PRO A 45 2.38 17.38 2.06
N THR A 46 1.36 16.83 2.70
CA THR A 46 1.28 15.37 2.91
C THR A 46 1.22 14.73 1.52
N THR A 47 2.37 14.33 1.02
CA THR A 47 2.45 13.63 -0.26
C THR A 47 1.84 12.26 -0.05
N LEU A 48 0.75 11.97 -0.76
CA LEU A 48 0.12 10.66 -0.72
C LEU A 48 1.11 9.58 -1.19
N PRO A 49 1.11 8.39 -0.58
CA PRO A 49 1.99 7.31 -0.99
C PRO A 49 1.70 6.92 -2.44
N ARG A 50 2.76 6.83 -3.25
CA ARG A 50 2.67 6.43 -4.64
C ARG A 50 2.90 4.94 -4.78
N ALA A 51 2.01 4.26 -5.50
CA ALA A 51 2.15 2.86 -5.86
C ALA A 51 2.71 2.71 -7.28
N GLU A 52 3.38 1.59 -7.53
CA GLU A 52 3.65 1.09 -8.88
C GLU A 52 2.44 0.28 -9.38
N TYR A 53 2.23 0.28 -10.71
CA TYR A 53 1.18 -0.55 -11.30
C TYR A 53 1.47 -2.04 -11.07
N SER A 54 0.48 -2.75 -10.55
CA SER A 54 0.53 -4.20 -10.49
C SER A 54 -0.85 -4.83 -10.66
N GLN A 55 -0.87 -6.07 -11.16
CA GLN A 55 -2.06 -6.90 -11.22
C GLN A 55 -1.75 -8.28 -10.66
N THR A 56 -2.70 -8.83 -9.92
CA THR A 56 -2.55 -10.15 -9.28
C THR A 56 -3.88 -10.87 -9.32
N ASP A 57 -3.91 -12.05 -9.92
CA ASP A 57 -5.09 -12.91 -9.85
C ASP A 57 -5.21 -13.51 -8.44
N LEU A 58 -6.27 -13.17 -7.76
CA LEU A 58 -6.63 -13.71 -6.43
C LEU A 58 -7.37 -15.03 -6.58
N LEU A 59 -8.12 -15.15 -7.66
CA LEU A 59 -8.83 -16.35 -8.10
C LEU A 59 -8.89 -16.35 -9.62
N VAL A 60 -8.51 -17.44 -10.24
CA VAL A 60 -8.70 -17.64 -11.68
C VAL A 60 -10.08 -18.22 -11.93
N GLY A 61 -10.88 -17.54 -12.75
CA GLY A 61 -12.21 -18.02 -13.15
C GLY A 61 -12.12 -19.16 -14.18
N THR A 62 -13.29 -19.67 -14.57
CA THR A 62 -13.39 -20.77 -15.53
C THR A 62 -14.35 -20.48 -16.68
N GLY A 63 -15.03 -19.32 -16.68
CA GLY A 63 -16.00 -18.94 -17.70
C GLY A 63 -15.35 -18.19 -18.88
N SER A 64 -16.17 -17.46 -19.64
CA SER A 64 -15.73 -16.67 -20.78
C SER A 64 -14.73 -15.59 -20.40
N GLU A 65 -13.78 -15.32 -21.31
CA GLU A 65 -12.72 -14.33 -21.11
C GLU A 65 -13.21 -12.90 -21.38
N ALA A 66 -12.75 -11.96 -20.56
CA ALA A 66 -12.91 -10.53 -20.75
C ALA A 66 -12.01 -10.05 -21.90
N THR A 67 -12.59 -9.68 -23.02
CA THR A 67 -11.90 -9.13 -24.19
C THR A 67 -12.42 -7.76 -24.54
N ASN A 68 -11.58 -6.93 -25.19
CA ASN A 68 -11.95 -5.59 -25.60
C ASN A 68 -13.21 -5.59 -26.50
N GLY A 69 -14.05 -4.59 -26.32
CA GLY A 69 -15.33 -4.43 -27.01
C GLY A 69 -16.50 -5.20 -26.38
N ARG A 70 -16.26 -6.07 -25.43
CA ARG A 70 -17.31 -6.82 -24.72
C ARG A 70 -17.86 -6.00 -23.54
N ARG A 71 -19.17 -6.15 -23.31
CA ARG A 71 -19.82 -5.62 -22.10
C ARG A 71 -19.54 -6.57 -20.94
N LEU A 72 -18.93 -6.03 -19.90
CA LEU A 72 -18.63 -6.76 -18.67
C LEU A 72 -19.59 -6.38 -17.55
N SER A 73 -19.86 -7.33 -16.67
CA SER A 73 -20.54 -7.12 -15.41
C SER A 73 -19.62 -7.57 -14.29
N VAL A 74 -19.34 -6.69 -13.33
CA VAL A 74 -18.37 -6.92 -12.28
C VAL A 74 -18.89 -6.48 -10.91
N HIS A 75 -18.40 -7.12 -9.85
CA HIS A 75 -18.33 -6.50 -8.54
C HIS A 75 -16.91 -5.98 -8.31
N TYR A 76 -16.80 -4.88 -7.56
CA TYR A 76 -15.50 -4.36 -7.18
C TYR A 76 -15.54 -3.77 -5.77
N THR A 77 -14.37 -3.68 -5.16
CA THR A 77 -14.10 -2.87 -3.97
C THR A 77 -12.86 -2.04 -4.23
N LEU A 78 -12.92 -0.79 -3.79
CA LEU A 78 -11.90 0.24 -3.96
C LEU A 78 -11.37 0.70 -2.62
N TRP A 79 -10.05 0.78 -2.49
CA TRP A 79 -9.34 1.34 -1.36
C TRP A 79 -8.34 2.40 -1.81
N MET A 80 -8.05 3.34 -0.93
CA MET A 80 -6.82 4.13 -1.02
C MET A 80 -5.62 3.19 -0.88
N TYR A 81 -4.57 3.47 -1.62
CA TYR A 81 -3.32 2.75 -1.44
C TYR A 81 -2.64 3.17 -0.13
N ASP A 82 -2.23 2.20 0.68
CA ASP A 82 -1.44 2.37 1.88
C ASP A 82 -0.33 1.31 1.91
N PRO A 83 0.96 1.69 1.80
CA PRO A 83 2.06 0.72 1.80
C PRO A 83 2.18 -0.07 3.11
N ALA A 84 1.64 0.45 4.22
CA ALA A 84 1.60 -0.24 5.50
C ALA A 84 0.38 -1.19 5.63
N GLY A 85 -0.62 -1.01 4.75
CA GLY A 85 -1.84 -1.82 4.76
C GLY A 85 -1.62 -3.22 4.19
N SER A 86 -2.41 -4.17 4.67
CA SER A 86 -2.39 -5.54 4.11
C SER A 86 -2.67 -5.52 2.62
N ASN A 87 -1.71 -6.02 1.82
CA ASN A 87 -1.78 -5.99 0.36
C ASN A 87 -1.92 -4.58 -0.25
N GLY A 88 -1.40 -3.57 0.41
CA GLY A 88 -1.47 -2.17 -0.03
C GLY A 88 -2.84 -1.51 0.18
N LYS A 89 -3.76 -2.15 0.91
CA LYS A 89 -5.12 -1.64 1.13
C LYS A 89 -5.17 -0.78 2.38
N GLY A 90 -5.48 0.50 2.18
CA GLY A 90 -5.78 1.46 3.24
C GLY A 90 -7.29 1.61 3.46
N GLN A 91 -7.75 2.84 3.55
CA GLN A 91 -9.17 3.14 3.73
C GLN A 91 -10.01 2.66 2.55
N GLN A 92 -11.08 1.92 2.82
CA GLN A 92 -12.07 1.57 1.80
C GLN A 92 -12.90 2.80 1.43
N ILE A 93 -13.00 3.06 0.13
CA ILE A 93 -13.72 4.21 -0.42
C ILE A 93 -15.09 3.79 -0.94
N GLN A 94 -15.15 2.68 -1.69
CA GLN A 94 -16.36 2.25 -2.36
C GLN A 94 -16.39 0.74 -2.56
N THR A 95 -17.59 0.17 -2.61
CA THR A 95 -17.82 -1.22 -3.02
C THR A 95 -19.18 -1.35 -3.72
N SER A 96 -19.25 -2.23 -4.70
CA SER A 96 -20.50 -2.67 -5.30
C SER A 96 -20.96 -4.04 -4.79
N VAL A 97 -20.13 -4.70 -3.95
CA VAL A 97 -20.46 -6.00 -3.37
C VAL A 97 -21.69 -5.88 -2.46
N GLY A 98 -22.65 -6.78 -2.66
CA GLY A 98 -23.94 -6.74 -1.95
C GLY A 98 -24.98 -5.79 -2.56
N GLY A 99 -24.64 -5.08 -3.64
CA GLY A 99 -25.53 -4.21 -4.40
C GLY A 99 -25.64 -4.62 -5.87
N THR A 100 -25.96 -3.66 -6.73
CA THR A 100 -26.05 -3.89 -8.18
C THR A 100 -24.65 -3.99 -8.80
N PRO A 101 -24.36 -5.02 -9.61
CA PRO A 101 -23.11 -5.11 -10.35
C PRO A 101 -22.90 -3.90 -11.27
N PHE A 102 -21.65 -3.46 -11.38
CA PHE A 102 -21.25 -2.41 -12.30
C PHE A 102 -21.01 -2.99 -13.70
N SER A 103 -21.58 -2.34 -14.73
CA SER A 103 -21.42 -2.80 -16.11
C SER A 103 -20.79 -1.73 -16.98
N PHE A 104 -19.85 -2.13 -17.84
CA PHE A 104 -19.16 -1.25 -18.78
C PHE A 104 -18.69 -2.01 -20.02
N VAL A 105 -18.29 -1.31 -21.08
CA VAL A 105 -17.67 -1.91 -22.27
C VAL A 105 -16.16 -1.77 -22.13
N LEU A 106 -15.45 -2.90 -22.16
CA LEU A 106 -14.00 -2.95 -21.97
C LEU A 106 -13.24 -2.37 -23.17
N GLY A 107 -12.17 -1.61 -22.88
CA GLY A 107 -11.28 -1.07 -23.91
C GLY A 107 -11.81 0.13 -24.67
N THR A 108 -12.87 0.78 -24.21
CA THR A 108 -13.48 1.95 -24.85
C THR A 108 -13.23 3.27 -24.14
N GLY A 109 -12.44 3.27 -23.04
CA GLY A 109 -12.28 4.44 -22.18
C GLY A 109 -13.51 4.78 -21.34
N ALA A 110 -14.47 3.86 -21.22
CA ALA A 110 -15.65 4.02 -20.37
C ALA A 110 -15.30 3.93 -18.86
N VAL A 111 -14.13 3.43 -18.54
CA VAL A 111 -13.55 3.29 -17.20
C VAL A 111 -12.15 3.89 -17.16
N ILE A 112 -11.56 3.99 -15.97
CA ILE A 112 -10.18 4.46 -15.80
C ILE A 112 -9.19 3.56 -16.56
N ALA A 113 -8.10 4.16 -17.05
CA ALA A 113 -7.11 3.46 -17.89
C ALA A 113 -6.54 2.20 -17.23
N GLY A 114 -6.42 2.21 -15.91
CA GLY A 114 -5.96 1.04 -15.14
C GLY A 114 -6.87 -0.18 -15.28
N TRP A 115 -8.17 0.02 -15.45
CA TRP A 115 -9.12 -1.06 -15.69
C TRP A 115 -9.04 -1.57 -17.13
N ASP A 116 -9.04 -0.67 -18.13
CA ASP A 116 -8.88 -1.05 -19.53
C ASP A 116 -7.57 -1.79 -19.79
N ARG A 117 -6.53 -1.52 -18.97
CA ARG A 117 -5.25 -2.24 -19.00
C ARG A 117 -5.27 -3.56 -18.25
N GLY A 118 -5.91 -3.61 -17.07
CA GLY A 118 -5.76 -4.69 -16.10
C GLY A 118 -6.86 -5.74 -16.09
N VAL A 119 -8.05 -5.45 -16.66
CA VAL A 119 -9.19 -6.37 -16.68
C VAL A 119 -9.13 -7.39 -17.84
N PRO A 120 -8.55 -7.05 -19.03
CA PRO A 120 -8.44 -8.03 -20.11
C PRO A 120 -7.80 -9.34 -19.63
N GLY A 121 -8.27 -10.47 -20.16
CA GLY A 121 -7.78 -11.80 -19.78
C GLY A 121 -8.36 -12.36 -18.49
N MET A 122 -9.24 -11.64 -17.78
CA MET A 122 -9.99 -12.26 -16.67
C MET A 122 -11.04 -13.22 -17.21
N LEU A 123 -11.24 -14.32 -16.50
CA LEU A 123 -12.32 -15.28 -16.80
C LEU A 123 -13.50 -15.06 -15.85
N ILE A 124 -14.73 -15.30 -16.30
CA ILE A 124 -15.92 -15.23 -15.43
C ILE A 124 -15.71 -16.14 -14.20
N GLY A 125 -16.09 -15.60 -13.01
CA GLY A 125 -15.84 -16.19 -11.70
C GLY A 125 -14.44 -15.90 -11.15
N GLY A 126 -13.59 -15.23 -11.92
CA GLY A 126 -12.26 -14.80 -11.48
C GLY A 126 -12.29 -13.52 -10.64
N ARG A 127 -11.30 -13.38 -9.79
CA ARG A 127 -11.09 -12.17 -8.99
C ARG A 127 -9.65 -11.71 -9.12
N ARG A 128 -9.47 -10.41 -9.42
CA ARG A 128 -8.16 -9.79 -9.66
C ARG A 128 -8.00 -8.54 -8.82
N ARG A 129 -6.80 -8.37 -8.27
CA ARG A 129 -6.39 -7.12 -7.65
C ARG A 129 -5.59 -6.30 -8.65
N LEU A 130 -5.93 -5.01 -8.73
CA LEU A 130 -5.17 -4.00 -9.46
C LEU A 130 -4.66 -2.96 -8.46
N VAL A 131 -3.38 -2.66 -8.50
CA VAL A 131 -2.78 -1.50 -7.82
C VAL A 131 -2.47 -0.47 -8.89
N LEU A 132 -3.03 0.71 -8.75
CA LEU A 132 -3.00 1.74 -9.78
C LEU A 132 -2.31 2.99 -9.27
N PRO A 133 -1.25 3.46 -9.95
CA PRO A 133 -0.72 4.80 -9.72
C PRO A 133 -1.73 5.86 -10.23
N PRO A 134 -1.60 7.13 -9.81
CA PRO A 134 -2.56 8.18 -10.13
C PRO A 134 -2.87 8.33 -11.61
N GLU A 135 -1.88 8.23 -12.50
CA GLU A 135 -2.02 8.39 -13.94
C GLU A 135 -2.86 7.30 -14.63
N LEU A 136 -3.02 6.16 -13.99
CA LEU A 136 -3.91 5.08 -14.43
C LEU A 136 -5.27 5.11 -13.73
N ALA A 137 -5.48 6.07 -12.82
CA ALA A 137 -6.69 6.27 -12.03
C ALA A 137 -7.31 7.66 -12.33
N TYR A 138 -7.37 8.54 -11.34
CA TYR A 138 -8.01 9.84 -11.46
C TYR A 138 -7.03 11.02 -11.59
N GLY A 139 -5.72 10.74 -11.69
CA GLY A 139 -4.68 11.74 -11.93
C GLY A 139 -4.57 12.81 -10.86
N ALA A 140 -4.07 13.98 -11.26
CA ALA A 140 -3.90 15.12 -10.38
C ALA A 140 -5.23 15.77 -9.94
N ALA A 141 -6.30 15.60 -10.73
CA ALA A 141 -7.61 16.17 -10.41
C ALA A 141 -8.33 15.40 -9.30
N GLY A 142 -8.12 14.07 -9.20
CA GLY A 142 -8.89 13.21 -8.31
C GLY A 142 -10.33 13.02 -8.78
N ASN A 143 -11.15 12.42 -7.91
CA ASN A 143 -12.60 12.26 -8.10
C ASN A 143 -13.25 12.12 -6.73
N PRO A 144 -13.89 13.14 -6.16
CA PRO A 144 -14.39 13.11 -4.78
C PRO A 144 -15.18 11.84 -4.47
N PRO A 145 -14.90 11.17 -3.33
CA PRO A 145 -14.00 11.56 -2.22
C PRO A 145 -12.49 11.23 -2.42
N ILE A 146 -12.06 10.80 -3.61
CA ILE A 146 -10.67 10.45 -3.91
C ILE A 146 -9.88 11.72 -4.21
N PRO A 147 -8.83 12.05 -3.44
CA PRO A 147 -8.01 13.22 -3.68
C PRO A 147 -7.17 13.08 -4.94
N GLY A 148 -6.67 14.22 -5.46
CA GLY A 148 -5.71 14.22 -6.55
C GLY A 148 -4.40 13.53 -6.18
N ASN A 149 -3.75 12.92 -7.16
CA ASN A 149 -2.51 12.16 -7.02
C ASN A 149 -2.61 10.93 -6.10
N ALA A 150 -3.81 10.42 -5.87
CA ALA A 150 -4.02 9.21 -5.10
C ALA A 150 -3.69 7.95 -5.91
N SER A 151 -2.90 7.06 -5.32
CA SER A 151 -2.80 5.67 -5.78
C SER A 151 -3.92 4.83 -5.18
N LEU A 152 -4.43 3.87 -5.93
CA LEU A 152 -5.63 3.11 -5.59
C LEU A 152 -5.40 1.61 -5.66
N VAL A 153 -6.17 0.86 -4.86
CA VAL A 153 -6.25 -0.59 -4.95
C VAL A 153 -7.68 -1.00 -5.25
N PHE A 154 -7.84 -1.79 -6.30
CA PHE A 154 -9.12 -2.40 -6.65
C PHE A 154 -9.04 -3.91 -6.49
N GLU A 155 -10.08 -4.53 -5.98
CA GLU A 155 -10.35 -5.94 -6.18
C GLU A 155 -11.62 -6.07 -7.01
N ILE A 156 -11.50 -6.75 -8.15
CA ILE A 156 -12.54 -6.85 -9.17
C ILE A 156 -12.89 -8.32 -9.33
N GLU A 157 -14.17 -8.64 -9.27
CA GLU A 157 -14.72 -9.96 -9.56
C GLU A 157 -15.52 -9.88 -10.85
N LEU A 158 -15.19 -10.71 -11.84
CA LEU A 158 -15.88 -10.77 -13.13
C LEU A 158 -17.07 -11.73 -13.04
N LEU A 159 -18.27 -11.17 -13.20
CA LEU A 159 -19.52 -11.92 -13.10
C LEU A 159 -20.09 -12.35 -14.44
N GLY A 160 -19.85 -11.55 -15.50
CA GLY A 160 -20.40 -11.82 -16.81
C GLY A 160 -19.70 -11.09 -17.94
N VAL A 161 -19.74 -11.70 -19.13
CA VAL A 161 -19.21 -11.17 -20.41
C VAL A 161 -20.31 -11.32 -21.47
N GLN A 162 -20.69 -10.20 -22.14
CA GLN A 162 -21.72 -10.14 -23.18
C GLN A 162 -21.16 -9.54 -24.47
#